data_b123a7b097a04f89bc75e8f221de4376
#
_entry.id   b123a7b097a04f89bc75e8f221de4376
#
_cell.length_a   1.000
_cell.length_b   1.000
_cell.length_c   1.000
_cell.angle_alpha   90.00
_cell.angle_beta   90.00
_cell.angle_gamma   90.00
#
_symmetry.space_group_name_H-M   'P 1'
#
loop_
_entity.id
_entity.type
_entity.pdbx_description
1 polymer ?
#
loop_
_entity_poly.entity_id
_entity_poly.type
_entity_poly.pdbx_seq_one_letter_code
_entity_poly.pdbx_strand_id
1 'polypeptide(L)'
;MDHPPQDLLFSEKFIQKNLKVLNEFSKKVTKPCILGFVNKDKDKLYNAAAVCENGEIVKIYHKIHLPNYDVFDERRYFSSGDEIGLVNLNIKGKNLKIGLQICEDLWEDNYDRKISKEIIKSEPDIIVNISASPYRKNRENDRYNLISKKYGKANCYFIYCNLIGGQDELIFDGNSMIFDHSMELLNQASSFKEDILVHPLVSGSQPKLMEDFLKPTAMDRTFSRSNDVNGN
;
A
#
# COMPACT_ATOMS: atom_id res chain seq x y z
N MET A 1 0.38 -8.51 -0.34
CA MET A 1 -0.78 -9.44 -0.42
C MET A 1 -1.75 -8.96 0.64
N ASP A 2 -2.86 -8.38 0.20
CA ASP A 2 -3.69 -7.62 1.12
C ASP A 2 -4.85 -8.44 1.69
N HIS A 3 -5.35 -9.43 0.95
CA HIS A 3 -6.27 -10.42 1.46
C HIS A 3 -5.56 -11.77 1.60
N PRO A 4 -5.67 -12.44 2.75
CA PRO A 4 -4.98 -13.70 2.99
C PRO A 4 -5.40 -14.78 1.96
N PRO A 5 -4.44 -15.53 1.41
CA PRO A 5 -4.76 -16.66 0.54
C PRO A 5 -5.23 -17.90 1.32
N GLN A 6 -5.80 -17.66 2.51
CA GLN A 6 -6.42 -18.62 3.40
C GLN A 6 -5.57 -19.90 3.60
N ASP A 7 -6.13 -21.08 3.37
CA ASP A 7 -5.48 -22.37 3.63
C ASP A 7 -4.23 -22.63 2.78
N LEU A 8 -3.96 -21.84 1.72
CA LEU A 8 -2.68 -21.89 1.04
C LEU A 8 -1.51 -21.49 1.96
N LEU A 9 -1.79 -20.75 3.04
CA LEU A 9 -0.80 -20.38 4.04
C LEU A 9 -0.29 -21.56 4.87
N PHE A 10 -0.97 -22.72 4.87
CA PHE A 10 -0.48 -23.95 5.45
C PHE A 10 0.51 -24.68 4.53
N SER A 11 0.65 -24.27 3.28
CA SER A 11 1.59 -24.86 2.33
C SER A 11 2.95 -24.20 2.39
N GLU A 12 3.95 -24.91 2.92
CA GLU A 12 5.34 -24.44 2.96
C GLU A 12 5.85 -24.09 1.54
N LYS A 13 5.46 -24.88 0.52
CA LYS A 13 5.82 -24.62 -0.88
C LYS A 13 5.28 -23.28 -1.37
N PHE A 14 4.06 -22.92 -0.98
CA PHE A 14 3.47 -21.65 -1.32
C PHE A 14 4.26 -20.50 -0.69
N ILE A 15 4.56 -20.59 0.61
CA ILE A 15 5.32 -19.57 1.34
C ILE A 15 6.71 -19.37 0.73
N GLN A 16 7.45 -20.45 0.47
CA GLN A 16 8.78 -20.38 -0.13
C GLN A 16 8.74 -19.76 -1.53
N LYS A 17 7.73 -20.09 -2.35
CA LYS A 17 7.56 -19.47 -3.66
C LYS A 17 7.28 -17.98 -3.57
N ASN A 18 6.43 -17.55 -2.63
CA ASN A 18 6.13 -16.14 -2.37
C ASN A 18 7.40 -15.36 -1.99
N LEU A 19 8.20 -15.87 -1.06
CA LEU A 19 9.45 -15.25 -0.65
C LEU A 19 10.48 -15.18 -1.79
N LYS A 20 10.59 -16.26 -2.56
CA LYS A 20 11.47 -16.32 -3.74
C LYS A 20 11.08 -15.27 -4.78
N VAL A 21 9.80 -15.16 -5.11
CA VAL A 21 9.31 -14.18 -6.09
C VAL A 21 9.57 -12.75 -5.63
N LEU A 22 9.34 -12.43 -4.35
CA LEU A 22 9.67 -11.12 -3.80
C LEU A 22 11.17 -10.80 -3.95
N ASN A 23 12.04 -11.76 -3.59
CA ASN A 23 13.49 -11.56 -3.69
C ASN A 23 13.97 -11.43 -5.15
N GLU A 24 13.38 -12.16 -6.09
CA GLU A 24 13.67 -12.01 -7.52
C GLU A 24 13.17 -10.67 -8.08
N PHE A 25 12.02 -10.21 -7.60
CA PHE A 25 11.45 -8.93 -7.99
C PHE A 25 12.28 -7.77 -7.42
N SER A 26 12.64 -7.81 -6.13
CA SER A 26 13.40 -6.74 -5.49
C SER A 26 14.69 -6.42 -6.22
N LYS A 27 15.39 -7.45 -6.74
CA LYS A 27 16.63 -7.29 -7.52
C LYS A 27 16.46 -6.51 -8.83
N LYS A 28 15.23 -6.40 -9.34
CA LYS A 28 14.91 -5.66 -10.56
C LYS A 28 14.41 -4.24 -10.30
N VAL A 29 14.13 -3.91 -9.04
CA VAL A 29 13.59 -2.61 -8.64
C VAL A 29 14.72 -1.57 -8.62
N THR A 30 14.56 -0.53 -9.40
CA THR A 30 15.50 0.61 -9.45
C THR A 30 14.98 1.87 -8.77
N LYS A 31 13.67 1.91 -8.44
CA LYS A 31 13.01 3.01 -7.75
C LYS A 31 12.28 2.46 -6.54
N PRO A 32 12.07 3.24 -5.47
CA PRO A 32 11.32 2.77 -4.31
C PRO A 32 9.97 2.18 -4.69
N CYS A 33 9.69 0.99 -4.19
CA CYS A 33 8.45 0.26 -4.42
C CYS A 33 7.98 -0.40 -3.13
N ILE A 34 6.69 -0.34 -2.83
CA ILE A 34 6.08 -0.97 -1.65
C ILE A 34 5.16 -2.09 -2.12
N LEU A 35 5.37 -3.30 -1.61
CA LEU A 35 4.65 -4.51 -2.02
C LEU A 35 4.14 -5.29 -0.82
N GLY A 36 2.88 -5.76 -0.89
CA GLY A 36 2.33 -6.73 0.05
C GLY A 36 2.82 -8.14 -0.23
N PHE A 37 3.17 -8.89 0.82
CA PHE A 37 3.60 -10.28 0.72
C PHE A 37 3.37 -11.02 2.03
N VAL A 38 3.54 -12.35 2.02
CA VAL A 38 3.56 -13.17 3.25
C VAL A 38 5.00 -13.30 3.71
N ASN A 39 5.31 -12.74 4.89
CA ASN A 39 6.62 -12.96 5.51
C ASN A 39 6.59 -14.16 6.45
N LYS A 40 7.68 -14.93 6.47
CA LYS A 40 7.93 -15.98 7.43
C LYS A 40 9.16 -15.63 8.26
N ASP A 41 8.98 -15.52 9.56
CA ASP A 41 10.08 -15.38 10.51
C ASP A 41 9.97 -16.49 11.55
N LYS A 42 10.96 -17.40 11.54
CA LYS A 42 10.96 -18.65 12.31
C LYS A 42 9.68 -19.46 12.04
N ASP A 43 8.86 -19.66 13.06
CA ASP A 43 7.62 -20.42 12.98
C ASP A 43 6.37 -19.55 12.80
N LYS A 44 6.55 -18.22 12.63
CA LYS A 44 5.46 -17.27 12.51
C LYS A 44 5.31 -16.77 11.08
N LEU A 45 4.06 -16.61 10.65
CA LEU A 45 3.71 -15.94 9.41
C LEU A 45 3.17 -14.54 9.72
N TYR A 46 3.46 -13.61 8.83
CA TYR A 46 3.01 -12.23 8.93
C TYR A 46 2.42 -11.76 7.60
N ASN A 47 1.28 -11.07 7.66
CA ASN A 47 0.86 -10.21 6.58
C ASN A 47 1.79 -9.00 6.57
N ALA A 48 2.55 -8.81 5.51
CA ALA A 48 3.69 -7.91 5.52
C ALA A 48 3.76 -7.01 4.27
N ALA A 49 4.39 -5.86 4.43
CA ALA A 49 4.80 -4.98 3.35
C ALA A 49 6.33 -4.93 3.26
N ALA A 50 6.86 -5.15 2.06
CA ALA A 50 8.27 -4.95 1.74
C ALA A 50 8.45 -3.60 1.05
N VAL A 51 9.45 -2.83 1.48
CA VAL A 51 9.96 -1.68 0.75
C VAL A 51 11.21 -2.11 0.01
N CYS A 52 11.16 -2.06 -1.31
CA CYS A 52 12.26 -2.42 -2.19
C CYS A 52 12.86 -1.15 -2.81
N GLU A 53 14.17 -1.03 -2.84
CA GLU A 53 14.91 0.08 -3.44
C GLU A 53 16.26 -0.40 -3.95
N ASN A 54 16.67 0.02 -5.15
CA ASN A 54 18.01 -0.22 -5.71
C ASN A 54 18.45 -1.70 -5.66
N GLY A 55 17.54 -2.62 -5.91
CA GLY A 55 17.83 -4.06 -5.94
C GLY A 55 17.74 -4.76 -4.58
N GLU A 56 17.39 -4.07 -3.51
CA GLU A 56 17.36 -4.60 -2.15
C GLU A 56 15.98 -4.41 -1.48
N ILE A 57 15.71 -5.23 -0.47
CA ILE A 57 14.60 -5.03 0.46
C ILE A 57 15.13 -4.22 1.64
N VAL A 58 14.79 -2.93 1.71
CA VAL A 58 15.33 -2.01 2.71
C VAL A 58 14.51 -1.96 4.00
N LYS A 59 13.23 -2.38 3.96
CA LYS A 59 12.37 -2.49 5.15
C LYS A 59 11.33 -3.56 4.93
N ILE A 60 11.02 -4.30 5.98
CA ILE A 60 9.82 -5.15 6.08
C ILE A 60 8.98 -4.60 7.24
N TYR A 61 7.70 -4.41 6.97
CA TYR A 61 6.70 -4.04 7.95
C TYR A 61 5.70 -5.19 8.12
N HIS A 62 5.40 -5.57 9.35
CA HIS A 62 4.40 -6.56 9.68
C HIS A 62 3.11 -5.88 10.13
N LYS A 63 1.99 -6.26 9.54
CA LYS A 63 0.67 -5.75 9.91
C LYS A 63 0.43 -5.96 11.40
N ILE A 64 -0.02 -4.92 12.09
CA ILE A 64 -0.23 -4.95 13.54
C ILE A 64 -1.66 -5.35 13.87
N HIS A 65 -2.65 -4.71 13.25
CA HIS A 65 -4.06 -5.03 13.48
C HIS A 65 -4.54 -6.14 12.55
N LEU A 66 -4.85 -7.27 13.13
CA LEU A 66 -5.38 -8.44 12.42
C LEU A 66 -6.88 -8.52 12.66
N PRO A 67 -7.72 -8.22 11.65
CA PRO A 67 -9.17 -8.35 11.79
C PRO A 67 -9.57 -9.81 11.99
N ASN A 68 -10.50 -10.04 12.90
CA ASN A 68 -11.07 -11.35 13.21
C ASN A 68 -12.55 -11.19 13.49
N TYR A 69 -13.26 -10.62 12.54
CA TYR A 69 -14.67 -10.34 12.57
C TYR A 69 -15.25 -10.35 11.14
N ASP A 70 -16.55 -10.60 11.02
CA ASP A 70 -17.26 -10.66 9.74
C ASP A 70 -16.62 -11.70 8.80
N VAL A 71 -16.14 -11.28 7.65
CA VAL A 71 -15.48 -12.13 6.64
C VAL A 71 -13.96 -12.32 6.90
N PHE A 72 -13.43 -11.72 7.95
CA PHE A 72 -12.01 -11.75 8.24
C PHE A 72 -11.65 -12.73 9.34
N ASP A 73 -10.63 -13.57 9.09
CA ASP A 73 -10.06 -14.52 10.04
C ASP A 73 -8.52 -14.51 9.97
N GLU A 74 -7.92 -13.30 10.01
CA GLU A 74 -6.47 -13.17 9.84
C GLU A 74 -5.67 -13.76 11.01
N ARG A 75 -6.22 -13.77 12.23
CA ARG A 75 -5.54 -14.32 13.41
C ARG A 75 -5.34 -15.84 13.34
N ARG A 76 -6.09 -16.52 12.50
CA ARG A 76 -5.91 -17.95 12.23
C ARG A 76 -4.57 -18.24 11.58
N TYR A 77 -4.06 -17.32 10.77
CA TYR A 77 -2.91 -17.54 9.91
C TYR A 77 -1.70 -16.71 10.30
N PHE A 78 -1.91 -15.49 10.78
CA PHE A 78 -0.86 -14.52 10.98
C PHE A 78 -0.65 -14.14 12.43
N SER A 79 0.60 -13.86 12.75
CA SER A 79 0.98 -13.16 13.97
C SER A 79 0.93 -11.66 13.76
N SER A 80 0.55 -10.92 14.80
CA SER A 80 0.61 -9.46 14.81
C SER A 80 2.06 -8.97 14.80
N GLY A 81 2.33 -7.91 14.03
CA GLY A 81 3.54 -7.12 14.18
C GLY A 81 3.53 -6.32 15.49
N ASP A 82 4.67 -5.81 15.88
CA ASP A 82 4.87 -5.03 17.11
C ASP A 82 5.51 -3.65 16.84
N GLU A 83 6.23 -3.48 15.75
CA GLU A 83 6.88 -2.23 15.37
C GLU A 83 6.04 -1.44 14.36
N ILE A 84 5.98 -0.11 14.54
CA ILE A 84 5.35 0.76 13.53
C ILE A 84 6.17 0.76 12.23
N GLY A 85 5.46 0.88 11.12
CA GLY A 85 6.08 0.92 9.81
C GLY A 85 6.69 2.29 9.53
N LEU A 86 8.00 2.45 9.68
CA LEU A 86 8.73 3.65 9.31
C LEU A 86 9.97 3.30 8.49
N VAL A 87 10.20 4.07 7.43
CA VAL A 87 11.39 3.96 6.59
C VAL A 87 11.78 5.34 6.06
N ASN A 88 13.09 5.62 5.99
CA ASN A 88 13.61 6.80 5.31
C ASN A 88 14.13 6.40 3.93
N LEU A 89 13.65 7.08 2.89
CA LEU A 89 14.04 6.86 1.50
C LEU A 89 14.66 8.12 0.92
N ASN A 90 15.77 7.97 0.18
CA ASN A 90 16.35 9.08 -0.54
C ASN A 90 15.80 9.11 -1.98
N ILE A 91 14.85 10.00 -2.24
CA ILE A 91 14.24 10.12 -3.56
C ILE A 91 14.73 11.39 -4.24
N LYS A 92 15.55 11.24 -5.28
CA LYS A 92 16.15 12.35 -6.03
C LYS A 92 16.86 13.37 -5.12
N GLY A 93 17.64 12.90 -4.15
CA GLY A 93 18.42 13.73 -3.23
C GLY A 93 17.62 14.30 -2.06
N LYS A 94 16.33 14.00 -1.94
CA LYS A 94 15.51 14.36 -0.77
C LYS A 94 15.28 13.14 0.12
N ASN A 95 15.56 13.28 1.40
CA ASN A 95 15.22 12.25 2.39
C ASN A 95 13.75 12.41 2.76
N LEU A 96 12.96 11.40 2.47
CA LEU A 96 11.54 11.33 2.80
C LEU A 96 11.30 10.25 3.85
N LYS A 97 10.59 10.59 4.89
CA LYS A 97 10.14 9.65 5.92
C LYS A 97 8.78 9.10 5.54
N ILE A 98 8.70 7.80 5.33
CA ILE A 98 7.49 7.12 4.90
C ILE A 98 6.92 6.32 6.06
N GLY A 99 5.64 6.56 6.39
CA GLY A 99 4.84 5.72 7.28
C GLY A 99 4.16 4.61 6.49
N LEU A 100 4.17 3.38 6.99
CA LEU A 100 3.57 2.20 6.35
C LEU A 100 2.42 1.68 7.18
N GLN A 101 1.33 1.32 6.50
CA GLN A 101 0.18 0.64 7.07
C GLN A 101 -0.34 -0.43 6.11
N ILE A 102 -0.98 -1.45 6.65
CA ILE A 102 -1.67 -2.48 5.87
C ILE A 102 -3.13 -2.53 6.31
N CYS A 103 -4.03 -2.15 5.42
CA CYS A 103 -5.48 -2.29 5.51
C CYS A 103 -6.05 -1.92 6.90
N GLU A 104 -6.26 -2.93 7.79
CA GLU A 104 -6.87 -2.81 9.11
C GLU A 104 -6.11 -1.86 10.06
N ASP A 105 -4.82 -1.61 9.82
CA ASP A 105 -4.07 -0.62 10.60
C ASP A 105 -4.69 0.79 10.50
N LEU A 106 -5.45 1.05 9.44
CA LEU A 106 -6.26 2.27 9.27
C LEU A 106 -7.56 2.24 10.10
N TRP A 107 -8.19 1.04 10.24
CA TRP A 107 -9.51 0.85 10.88
C TRP A 107 -9.41 0.59 12.39
N GLU A 108 -8.52 1.25 13.06
CA GLU A 108 -8.06 1.01 14.43
C GLU A 108 -9.02 1.46 15.56
N ASP A 109 -10.23 1.91 15.24
CA ASP A 109 -11.10 2.53 16.25
C ASP A 109 -11.45 1.58 17.41
N ASN A 110 -11.57 0.28 17.12
CA ASN A 110 -11.88 -0.77 18.09
C ASN A 110 -10.63 -1.44 18.72
N TYR A 111 -9.42 -0.96 18.43
CA TYR A 111 -8.19 -1.49 19.00
C TYR A 111 -7.64 -0.53 20.07
N ASP A 112 -7.02 -1.08 21.12
CA ASP A 112 -6.40 -0.26 22.17
C ASP A 112 -5.21 0.56 21.62
N ARG A 113 -4.37 -0.08 20.82
CA ARG A 113 -3.23 0.55 20.17
C ARG A 113 -3.67 1.36 18.97
N LYS A 114 -3.23 2.61 18.91
CA LYS A 114 -3.56 3.55 17.82
C LYS A 114 -2.32 3.81 16.97
N ILE A 115 -2.12 2.99 15.95
CA ILE A 115 -0.97 3.03 15.04
C ILE A 115 -0.88 4.37 14.31
N SER A 116 -2.03 4.94 13.90
CA SER A 116 -2.07 6.25 13.26
C SER A 116 -1.42 7.34 14.12
N LYS A 117 -1.70 7.34 15.43
CA LYS A 117 -1.11 8.32 16.36
C LYS A 117 0.40 8.14 16.52
N GLU A 118 0.88 6.88 16.54
CA GLU A 118 2.30 6.58 16.65
C GLU A 118 3.06 7.01 15.39
N ILE A 119 2.49 6.73 14.20
CA ILE A 119 3.06 7.15 12.93
C ILE A 119 3.08 8.69 12.81
N ILE A 120 1.98 9.36 13.13
CA ILE A 120 1.88 10.84 13.08
C ILE A 120 2.91 11.51 13.99
N LYS A 121 3.15 10.98 15.22
CA LYS A 121 4.18 11.49 16.13
C LYS A 121 5.60 11.41 15.55
N SER A 122 5.82 10.56 14.58
CA SER A 122 7.11 10.44 13.90
C SER A 122 7.28 11.47 12.78
N GLU A 123 6.27 12.31 12.53
CA GLU A 123 6.27 13.36 11.50
C GLU A 123 6.69 12.83 10.13
N PRO A 124 5.92 11.88 9.52
CA PRO A 124 6.22 11.36 8.20
C PRO A 124 5.89 12.41 7.13
N ASP A 125 6.63 12.39 6.02
CA ASP A 125 6.29 13.16 4.82
C ASP A 125 5.14 12.53 4.04
N ILE A 126 5.09 11.20 4.05
CA ILE A 126 4.09 10.41 3.32
C ILE A 126 3.66 9.24 4.19
N ILE A 127 2.38 8.94 4.22
CA ILE A 127 1.84 7.69 4.75
C ILE A 127 1.29 6.88 3.59
N VAL A 128 1.66 5.61 3.52
CA VAL A 128 1.15 4.65 2.53
C VAL A 128 0.39 3.55 3.23
N ASN A 129 -0.88 3.40 2.87
CA ASN A 129 -1.71 2.26 3.28
C ASN A 129 -1.97 1.37 2.06
N ILE A 130 -1.47 0.14 2.09
CA ILE A 130 -1.80 -0.87 1.09
C ILE A 130 -2.95 -1.73 1.60
N SER A 131 -3.98 -1.93 0.79
CA SER A 131 -5.25 -2.53 1.22
C SER A 131 -5.82 -3.54 0.24
N ALA A 132 -6.49 -4.55 0.78
CA ALA A 132 -7.56 -5.29 0.12
C ALA A 132 -8.84 -5.10 0.94
N SER A 133 -9.39 -3.90 0.90
CA SER A 133 -10.63 -3.55 1.58
C SER A 133 -11.81 -3.95 0.71
N PRO A 134 -12.66 -4.91 1.13
CA PRO A 134 -13.77 -5.39 0.32
C PRO A 134 -14.78 -4.28 0.00
N TYR A 135 -15.39 -4.42 -1.16
CA TYR A 135 -16.49 -3.57 -1.57
C TYR A 135 -17.73 -3.79 -0.71
N ARG A 136 -18.34 -2.71 -0.31
CA ARG A 136 -19.73 -2.63 0.14
C ARG A 136 -20.31 -1.27 -0.25
N LYS A 137 -21.62 -1.16 -0.27
CA LYS A 137 -22.29 0.11 -0.57
C LYS A 137 -21.77 1.24 0.35
N ASN A 138 -21.39 2.37 -0.23
CA ASN A 138 -20.81 3.54 0.44
C ASN A 138 -19.42 3.37 1.08
N ARG A 139 -18.73 2.23 0.87
CA ARG A 139 -17.41 1.97 1.45
C ARG A 139 -16.35 3.00 1.02
N GLU A 140 -16.48 3.52 -0.17
CA GLU A 140 -15.64 4.59 -0.71
C GLU A 140 -15.69 5.83 0.19
N ASN A 141 -16.90 6.30 0.51
CA ASN A 141 -17.09 7.45 1.41
C ASN A 141 -16.58 7.16 2.83
N ASP A 142 -16.75 5.93 3.32
CA ASP A 142 -16.23 5.53 4.63
C ASP A 142 -14.70 5.65 4.66
N ARG A 143 -14.01 5.17 3.60
CA ARG A 143 -12.53 5.27 3.47
C ARG A 143 -12.09 6.72 3.45
N TYR A 144 -12.71 7.53 2.60
CA TYR A 144 -12.42 8.98 2.50
C TYR A 144 -12.58 9.68 3.86
N ASN A 145 -13.73 9.52 4.50
CA ASN A 145 -14.02 10.17 5.77
C ASN A 145 -13.08 9.71 6.88
N LEU A 146 -12.73 8.43 6.91
CA LEU A 146 -11.84 7.85 7.90
C LEU A 146 -10.42 8.44 7.77
N ILE A 147 -9.90 8.50 6.54
CA ILE A 147 -8.56 9.05 6.25
C ILE A 147 -8.53 10.53 6.64
N SER A 148 -9.48 11.32 6.13
CA SER A 148 -9.54 12.76 6.40
C SER A 148 -9.67 13.06 7.90
N LYS A 149 -10.50 12.31 8.62
CA LYS A 149 -10.66 12.46 10.07
C LYS A 149 -9.41 12.12 10.86
N LYS A 150 -8.72 11.02 10.50
CA LYS A 150 -7.56 10.55 11.27
C LYS A 150 -6.31 11.39 11.00
N TYR A 151 -6.10 11.76 9.75
CA TYR A 151 -4.84 12.39 9.31
C TYR A 151 -4.92 13.87 9.02
N GLY A 152 -6.09 14.51 9.17
CA GLY A 152 -6.30 15.94 8.89
C GLY A 152 -5.38 16.92 9.61
N LYS A 153 -4.62 16.47 10.63
CA LYS A 153 -3.62 17.27 11.37
C LYS A 153 -2.20 16.73 11.21
N ALA A 154 -2.00 15.73 10.33
CA ALA A 154 -0.71 15.06 10.22
C ALA A 154 0.31 15.83 9.37
N ASN A 155 -0.14 16.79 8.55
CA ASN A 155 0.68 17.59 7.64
C ASN A 155 1.60 16.74 6.76
N CYS A 156 1.06 15.65 6.21
CA CYS A 156 1.75 14.70 5.34
C CYS A 156 0.84 14.29 4.18
N TYR A 157 1.40 13.78 3.09
CA TYR A 157 0.62 13.12 2.07
C TYR A 157 0.09 11.77 2.56
N PHE A 158 -1.11 11.38 2.11
CA PHE A 158 -1.63 10.04 2.38
C PHE A 158 -1.95 9.33 1.06
N ILE A 159 -1.39 8.13 0.88
CA ILE A 159 -1.60 7.29 -0.29
C ILE A 159 -2.34 6.03 0.15
N TYR A 160 -3.55 5.87 -0.32
CA TYR A 160 -4.36 4.68 -0.14
C TYR A 160 -4.34 3.85 -1.43
N CYS A 161 -3.71 2.68 -1.40
CA CYS A 161 -3.64 1.78 -2.54
C CYS A 161 -4.51 0.56 -2.27
N ASN A 162 -5.60 0.38 -3.02
CA ASN A 162 -6.56 -0.70 -2.80
C ASN A 162 -6.60 -1.69 -3.95
N LEU A 163 -6.80 -2.95 -3.61
CA LEU A 163 -6.96 -4.05 -4.55
C LEU A 163 -8.19 -3.86 -5.44
N ILE A 164 -8.08 -4.33 -6.68
CA ILE A 164 -9.21 -4.54 -7.58
C ILE A 164 -9.31 -6.02 -7.91
N GLY A 165 -10.52 -6.54 -8.04
CA GLY A 165 -10.79 -7.90 -8.48
C GLY A 165 -11.78 -8.62 -7.59
N GLY A 166 -11.70 -9.95 -7.59
CA GLY A 166 -12.50 -10.82 -6.74
C GLY A 166 -11.66 -11.97 -6.22
N GLN A 167 -11.95 -12.39 -5.01
CA GLN A 167 -11.37 -13.58 -4.40
C GLN A 167 -12.42 -14.21 -3.49
N ASP A 168 -12.71 -15.49 -3.74
CA ASP A 168 -13.78 -16.22 -3.08
C ASP A 168 -15.11 -15.44 -3.13
N GLU A 169 -15.74 -15.15 -2.01
CA GLU A 169 -16.98 -14.36 -1.92
C GLU A 169 -16.77 -12.84 -1.90
N LEU A 170 -15.52 -12.37 -1.93
CA LEU A 170 -15.19 -10.95 -1.80
C LEU A 170 -14.94 -10.30 -3.15
N ILE A 171 -15.41 -9.06 -3.28
CA ILE A 171 -15.13 -8.19 -4.42
C ILE A 171 -14.39 -6.96 -3.91
N PHE A 172 -13.39 -6.54 -4.67
CA PHE A 172 -12.57 -5.37 -4.39
C PHE A 172 -12.75 -4.34 -5.49
N ASP A 173 -13.10 -3.14 -5.10
CA ASP A 173 -13.53 -2.07 -6.00
C ASP A 173 -12.40 -1.12 -6.45
N GLY A 174 -11.17 -1.32 -5.99
CA GLY A 174 -10.09 -0.38 -6.24
C GLY A 174 -10.32 0.93 -5.48
N ASN A 175 -10.64 2.02 -6.20
CA ASN A 175 -10.82 3.34 -5.58
C ASN A 175 -9.60 3.78 -4.75
N SER A 176 -8.40 3.55 -5.27
CA SER A 176 -7.16 4.06 -4.66
C SER A 176 -7.19 5.59 -4.65
N MET A 177 -6.62 6.20 -3.61
CA MET A 177 -6.72 7.64 -3.39
C MET A 177 -5.38 8.25 -3.01
N ILE A 178 -5.15 9.48 -3.42
CA ILE A 178 -4.02 10.31 -3.01
C ILE A 178 -4.56 11.58 -2.37
N PHE A 179 -4.14 11.85 -1.15
CA PHE A 179 -4.49 13.05 -0.39
C PHE A 179 -3.24 13.91 -0.19
N ASP A 180 -3.44 15.22 -0.19
CA ASP A 180 -2.41 16.17 0.16
C ASP A 180 -2.18 16.27 1.68
N HIS A 181 -1.30 17.16 2.09
CA HIS A 181 -0.95 17.43 3.49
C HIS A 181 -2.09 18.05 4.32
N SER A 182 -3.15 18.54 3.69
CA SER A 182 -4.38 19.02 4.35
C SER A 182 -5.51 17.99 4.30
N MET A 183 -5.23 16.80 3.77
CA MET A 183 -6.19 15.73 3.50
C MET A 183 -7.29 16.12 2.50
N GLU A 184 -6.97 16.99 1.55
CA GLU A 184 -7.78 17.18 0.36
C GLU A 184 -7.47 16.06 -0.64
N LEU A 185 -8.52 15.51 -1.26
CA LEU A 185 -8.39 14.45 -2.25
C LEU A 185 -7.83 15.02 -3.56
N LEU A 186 -6.60 14.64 -3.90
CA LEU A 186 -5.93 15.07 -5.11
C LEU A 186 -6.30 14.21 -6.33
N ASN A 187 -6.27 12.90 -6.15
CA ASN A 187 -6.57 11.93 -7.21
C ASN A 187 -7.30 10.73 -6.63
N GLN A 188 -8.19 10.15 -7.44
CA GLN A 188 -8.88 8.91 -7.14
C GLN A 188 -8.89 8.00 -8.38
N ALA A 189 -8.58 6.73 -8.16
CA ALA A 189 -8.64 5.71 -9.20
C ALA A 189 -10.08 5.31 -9.53
N SER A 190 -10.27 4.79 -10.73
CA SER A 190 -11.54 4.27 -11.20
C SER A 190 -12.04 3.12 -10.34
N SER A 191 -13.37 3.04 -10.12
CA SER A 191 -14.00 1.90 -9.46
C SER A 191 -14.05 0.70 -10.41
N PHE A 192 -13.77 -0.49 -9.90
CA PHE A 192 -13.86 -1.78 -10.60
C PHE A 192 -13.05 -1.85 -11.91
N LYS A 193 -11.96 -1.08 -11.98
CA LYS A 193 -11.07 -1.04 -13.13
C LYS A 193 -9.63 -0.88 -12.67
N GLU A 194 -8.70 -1.58 -13.34
CA GLU A 194 -7.28 -1.32 -13.15
C GLU A 194 -6.92 0.10 -13.53
N ASP A 195 -6.19 0.79 -12.67
CA ASP A 195 -5.81 2.17 -12.86
C ASP A 195 -4.44 2.46 -12.23
N ILE A 196 -3.75 3.47 -12.74
CA ILE A 196 -2.47 3.95 -12.22
C ILE A 196 -2.60 5.43 -11.93
N LEU A 197 -2.54 5.80 -10.65
CA LEU A 197 -2.50 7.20 -10.25
C LEU A 197 -1.06 7.70 -10.26
N VAL A 198 -0.85 8.82 -10.92
CA VAL A 198 0.41 9.56 -10.90
C VAL A 198 0.16 10.95 -10.37
N HIS A 199 0.84 11.31 -9.30
CA HIS A 199 0.74 12.64 -8.70
C HIS A 199 2.12 13.14 -8.29
N PRO A 200 2.46 14.36 -8.66
CA PRO A 200 3.69 14.98 -8.21
C PRO A 200 3.60 15.39 -6.74
N LEU A 201 4.59 14.99 -5.93
CA LEU A 201 4.70 15.41 -4.55
C LEU A 201 5.47 16.73 -4.48
N VAL A 202 4.82 17.78 -3.98
CA VAL A 202 5.44 19.08 -3.77
C VAL A 202 5.92 19.18 -2.32
N SER A 203 7.22 19.32 -2.10
CA SER A 203 7.76 19.56 -0.78
C SER A 203 7.73 21.06 -0.46
N GLY A 204 7.02 21.43 0.61
CA GLY A 204 6.94 22.81 1.10
C GLY A 204 5.67 23.55 0.68
N SER A 205 5.27 24.53 1.48
CA SER A 205 4.02 25.28 1.48
C SER A 205 3.79 26.24 0.31
N GLN A 206 4.27 25.94 -0.89
CA GLN A 206 3.90 26.67 -2.12
C GLN A 206 3.90 25.77 -3.36
N PRO A 207 2.85 25.80 -4.18
CA PRO A 207 2.85 25.14 -5.48
C PRO A 207 3.76 25.90 -6.44
N LYS A 208 5.02 25.48 -6.60
CA LYS A 208 5.81 25.90 -7.74
C LYS A 208 5.36 25.09 -8.96
N LEU A 209 4.95 25.80 -10.00
CA LEU A 209 4.55 25.30 -11.31
C LEU A 209 5.49 24.18 -11.81
N MET A 210 4.90 23.04 -12.14
CA MET A 210 5.55 21.76 -12.36
C MET A 210 5.71 21.41 -13.83
N GLU A 211 6.17 22.34 -14.66
CA GLU A 211 6.46 22.03 -16.07
C GLU A 211 7.68 21.11 -16.29
N ASP A 212 8.56 20.98 -15.30
CA ASP A 212 9.81 20.21 -15.48
C ASP A 212 9.72 18.72 -15.09
N PHE A 213 8.63 18.24 -14.49
CA PHE A 213 8.49 16.85 -14.04
C PHE A 213 7.76 15.92 -15.00
N LEU A 214 7.13 16.46 -16.03
CA LEU A 214 6.30 15.71 -16.98
C LEU A 214 7.04 15.33 -18.29
N LYS A 215 8.35 15.47 -18.37
CA LYS A 215 9.08 14.89 -19.52
C LYS A 215 9.19 13.37 -19.36
N PRO A 216 8.50 12.58 -20.21
CA PRO A 216 8.63 11.13 -20.18
C PRO A 216 10.11 10.77 -20.41
N THR A 217 10.69 10.00 -19.51
CA THR A 217 11.97 9.36 -19.77
C THR A 217 11.77 8.31 -20.87
N ALA A 218 12.80 8.07 -21.69
CA ALA A 218 12.74 7.17 -22.85
C ALA A 218 12.25 5.74 -22.55
N MET A 219 12.11 5.35 -21.28
CA MET A 219 11.59 4.06 -20.81
C MET A 219 10.06 3.95 -20.81
N ASP A 220 9.33 5.06 -20.87
CA ASP A 220 7.84 5.05 -20.82
C ASP A 220 7.21 4.67 -22.17
N ARG A 221 8.00 4.43 -23.19
CA ARG A 221 7.50 4.11 -24.56
C ARG A 221 7.38 2.62 -24.87
N THR A 222 7.74 1.71 -23.96
CA THR A 222 7.75 0.27 -24.25
C THR A 222 6.49 -0.49 -23.79
N PHE A 223 5.50 0.17 -23.22
CA PHE A 223 4.17 -0.40 -22.96
C PHE A 223 3.13 0.13 -23.95
N SER A 224 3.42 0.13 -25.24
CA SER A 224 2.37 0.22 -26.24
C SER A 224 1.73 -1.16 -26.42
N ARG A 225 0.44 -1.22 -26.19
CA ARG A 225 -0.44 -2.36 -26.39
C ARG A 225 -0.24 -2.92 -27.82
N SER A 226 0.18 -4.15 -27.92
CA SER A 226 -0.10 -4.95 -29.11
C SER A 226 -1.57 -5.39 -29.04
N ASN A 227 -2.49 -4.55 -29.52
CA ASN A 227 -3.81 -4.99 -29.93
C ASN A 227 -3.75 -5.26 -31.43
N ASP A 228 -3.37 -6.47 -31.79
CA ASP A 228 -3.70 -7.04 -33.08
C ASP A 228 -4.42 -8.37 -32.83
N VAL A 229 -5.74 -8.28 -32.77
CA VAL A 229 -6.62 -9.41 -32.99
C VAL A 229 -7.40 -9.09 -34.26
N ASN A 230 -6.78 -9.33 -35.39
CA ASN A 230 -7.48 -9.63 -36.64
C ASN A 230 -7.09 -11.03 -37.03
N GLY A 231 -7.99 -11.96 -36.81
CA GLY A 231 -7.97 -13.31 -37.32
C GLY A 231 -9.30 -13.61 -38.00
N ASN A 232 -9.24 -13.89 -39.28
CA ASN A 232 -10.31 -14.49 -40.07
C ASN A 232 -10.89 -15.75 -39.41
#